data_de153001e7f9cb6a48c1a86c3b535cdb
#
_entry.id   de153001e7f9cb6a48c1a86c3b535cdb
#
_cell.length_a   1.000
_cell.length_b   1.000
_cell.length_c   1.000
_cell.angle_alpha   90.00
_cell.angle_beta   90.00
_cell.angle_gamma   90.00
#
_symmetry.space_group_name_H-M   'P 1'
#
loop_
_entity.id
_entity.type
_entity.pdbx_description
1 polymer ?
#
loop_
_entity_poly.entity_id
_entity_poly.type
_entity_poly.pdbx_seq_one_letter_code
_entity_poly.pdbx_strand_id
1 'polypeptide(L)'
;MMHRVLSSQCGLCRFPIQTPSHTNTLRWCEHCLKYLTPVKRCQRCGLSLQKEEMSTDSICGECLSKPPPWQRLYTLGDYDFPLSREVQRFKDHGESWHVKALTEQLAQRITTPAPIITSVPLHWQRYLRRGFNQSDVLARHLAKQLQTNFDAKVFRRVRLAQSQRGNTKTSREQNLKGAFILNKRPHSSHVAIVDDVVTTGSTVRQLCHLLLEVGVESIDIYCICRTPAPRSL
;
A
#
# COMPACT_ATOMS: atom_id res chain seq x y z
N MET A 1 -8.91 38.22 -27.68
CA MET A 1 -8.75 36.74 -27.52
C MET A 1 -8.83 36.39 -26.07
N MET A 2 -10.00 35.93 -25.58
CA MET A 2 -10.16 35.49 -24.20
C MET A 2 -9.56 34.09 -24.04
N HIS A 3 -8.41 33.99 -23.38
CA HIS A 3 -7.91 32.70 -22.93
C HIS A 3 -8.93 32.12 -21.93
N ARG A 4 -9.71 31.13 -22.38
CA ARG A 4 -10.45 30.26 -21.47
C ARG A 4 -9.40 29.53 -20.61
N VAL A 5 -9.19 30.00 -19.40
CA VAL A 5 -8.51 29.26 -18.36
C VAL A 5 -9.40 28.04 -18.11
N LEU A 6 -9.01 26.89 -18.64
CA LEU A 6 -9.63 25.62 -18.29
C LEU A 6 -9.40 25.42 -16.79
N SER A 7 -10.42 25.74 -15.99
CA SER A 7 -10.37 25.51 -14.56
C SER A 7 -10.16 24.01 -14.32
N SER A 8 -8.99 23.64 -13.81
CA SER A 8 -8.71 22.27 -13.45
C SER A 8 -9.62 21.87 -12.30
N GLN A 9 -10.37 20.79 -12.47
CA GLN A 9 -11.23 20.25 -11.42
C GLN A 9 -10.40 19.36 -10.47
N CYS A 10 -10.74 19.43 -9.20
CA CYS A 10 -10.19 18.53 -8.19
C CYS A 10 -10.50 17.06 -8.57
N GLY A 11 -9.49 16.25 -8.68
CA GLY A 11 -9.63 14.83 -9.02
C GLY A 11 -10.51 14.05 -8.02
N LEU A 12 -10.64 14.55 -6.80
CA LEU A 12 -11.39 13.90 -5.73
C LEU A 12 -12.82 14.42 -5.58
N CYS A 13 -13.01 15.73 -5.29
CA CYS A 13 -14.33 16.30 -5.05
C CYS A 13 -14.98 16.92 -6.29
N ARG A 14 -14.25 17.03 -7.41
CA ARG A 14 -14.70 17.63 -8.67
C ARG A 14 -14.94 19.14 -8.65
N PHE A 15 -14.73 19.82 -7.52
CA PHE A 15 -14.79 21.27 -7.48
C PHE A 15 -13.64 21.91 -8.27
N PRO A 16 -13.84 23.10 -8.84
CA PRO A 16 -12.78 23.85 -9.50
C PRO A 16 -11.60 24.11 -8.55
N ILE A 17 -10.38 23.92 -9.03
CA ILE A 17 -9.16 24.30 -8.31
C ILE A 17 -8.86 25.74 -8.70
N GLN A 18 -8.99 26.68 -7.75
CA GLN A 18 -8.83 28.11 -7.98
C GLN A 18 -7.36 28.51 -8.24
N THR A 19 -6.43 27.77 -7.67
CA THR A 19 -4.99 27.96 -7.89
C THR A 19 -4.32 26.60 -8.13
N PRO A 20 -3.83 26.31 -9.35
CA PRO A 20 -2.97 25.16 -9.54
C PRO A 20 -1.64 25.43 -8.82
N SER A 21 -1.44 24.86 -7.65
CA SER A 21 -0.10 24.85 -7.07
C SER A 21 0.78 23.97 -7.95
N HIS A 22 1.88 24.49 -8.44
CA HIS A 22 2.85 23.76 -9.27
C HIS A 22 3.43 22.51 -8.57
N THR A 23 3.21 22.37 -7.27
CA THR A 23 3.66 21.27 -6.42
C THR A 23 2.60 20.18 -6.21
N ASN A 24 1.34 20.40 -6.63
CA ASN A 24 0.25 19.46 -6.37
C ASN A 24 0.07 18.46 -7.52
N THR A 25 0.85 17.39 -7.50
CA THR A 25 0.78 16.32 -8.49
C THR A 25 -0.52 15.53 -8.47
N LEU A 26 -1.24 15.53 -7.33
CA LEU A 26 -2.54 14.84 -7.17
C LEU A 26 -3.69 15.55 -7.85
N ARG A 27 -3.53 16.82 -8.25
CA ARG A 27 -4.64 17.66 -8.71
C ARG A 27 -5.83 17.67 -7.74
N TRP A 28 -5.57 17.64 -6.45
CA TRP A 28 -6.57 17.78 -5.40
C TRP A 28 -6.58 19.22 -4.91
N CYS A 29 -7.76 19.75 -4.56
CA CYS A 29 -7.85 21.04 -3.90
C CYS A 29 -7.25 20.96 -2.49
N GLU A 30 -6.92 22.11 -1.91
CA GLU A 30 -6.33 22.18 -0.56
C GLU A 30 -7.17 21.48 0.51
N HIS A 31 -8.52 21.59 0.40
CA HIS A 31 -9.42 20.88 1.31
C HIS A 31 -9.24 19.35 1.23
N CYS A 32 -9.14 18.81 0.02
CA CYS A 32 -8.93 17.37 -0.17
C CYS A 32 -7.53 16.91 0.23
N LEU A 33 -6.51 17.75 0.07
CA LEU A 33 -5.14 17.45 0.51
C LEU A 33 -5.02 17.29 2.03
N LYS A 34 -5.89 17.95 2.82
CA LYS A 34 -5.92 17.78 4.28
C LYS A 34 -6.15 16.33 4.72
N TYR A 35 -6.84 15.51 3.92
CA TYR A 35 -7.02 14.08 4.19
C TYR A 35 -5.74 13.27 4.07
N LEU A 36 -4.70 13.80 3.40
CA LEU A 36 -3.38 13.18 3.31
C LEU A 36 -2.41 13.71 4.37
N THR A 37 -2.86 14.61 5.24
CA THR A 37 -2.01 15.11 6.33
C THR A 37 -1.47 13.91 7.11
N PRO A 38 -0.15 13.81 7.30
CA PRO A 38 0.43 12.71 8.03
C PRO A 38 -0.11 12.69 9.47
N VAL A 39 -0.69 11.57 9.87
CA VAL A 39 -0.99 11.27 11.27
C VAL A 39 0.09 10.35 11.81
N LYS A 40 0.37 10.45 13.10
CA LYS A 40 1.34 9.57 13.74
C LYS A 40 0.84 8.13 13.68
N ARG A 41 1.69 7.22 13.20
CA ARG A 41 1.36 5.80 12.99
C ARG A 41 2.40 4.90 13.59
N CYS A 42 1.97 3.72 14.01
CA CYS A 42 2.89 2.66 14.38
C CYS A 42 3.79 2.31 13.19
N GLN A 43 5.12 2.41 13.37
CA GLN A 43 6.07 2.11 12.30
C GLN A 43 5.99 0.66 11.82
N ARG A 44 5.57 -0.27 12.70
CA ARG A 44 5.47 -1.69 12.38
C ARG A 44 4.16 -2.04 11.65
N CYS A 45 3.01 -1.69 12.21
CA CYS A 45 1.73 -2.13 11.63
C CYS A 45 0.98 -1.06 10.83
N GLY A 46 1.45 0.20 10.84
CA GLY A 46 0.85 1.29 10.09
C GLY A 46 -0.48 1.82 10.65
N LEU A 47 -0.96 1.30 11.79
CA LEU A 47 -2.17 1.82 12.45
C LEU A 47 -1.91 3.20 13.03
N SER A 48 -2.92 4.08 12.98
CA SER A 48 -2.86 5.38 13.65
C SER A 48 -2.75 5.22 15.17
N LEU A 49 -1.85 6.00 15.76
CA LEU A 49 -1.62 6.02 17.21
C LEU A 49 -2.47 7.10 17.86
N GLN A 50 -2.99 6.83 19.06
CA GLN A 50 -3.66 7.84 19.88
C GLN A 50 -2.62 8.75 20.55
N LYS A 51 -3.04 9.96 21.00
CA LYS A 51 -2.13 10.98 21.54
C LYS A 51 -1.30 10.50 22.75
N GLU A 52 -1.78 9.51 23.48
CA GLU A 52 -1.14 8.97 24.69
C GLU A 52 0.01 8.00 24.39
N GLU A 53 0.12 7.46 23.18
CA GLU A 53 1.16 6.50 22.77
C GLU A 53 2.40 7.19 22.16
N MET A 54 2.79 8.36 22.68
CA MET A 54 3.80 9.23 22.06
C MET A 54 5.23 8.94 22.53
N SER A 55 5.75 7.72 22.35
CA SER A 55 7.19 7.48 22.43
C SER A 55 7.91 7.91 21.13
N THR A 56 9.20 8.20 21.24
CA THR A 56 10.07 8.60 20.11
C THR A 56 10.10 7.54 19.00
N ASP A 57 10.04 6.27 19.36
CA ASP A 57 9.86 5.15 18.43
C ASP A 57 8.39 4.74 18.43
N SER A 58 7.63 5.29 17.50
CA SER A 58 6.19 5.11 17.38
C SER A 58 5.81 3.65 17.06
N ILE A 59 5.92 2.75 18.03
CA ILE A 59 5.49 1.34 17.95
C ILE A 59 4.36 1.13 18.94
N CYS A 60 3.22 0.59 18.49
CA CYS A 60 2.07 0.32 19.35
C CYS A 60 2.31 -0.90 20.26
N GLY A 61 1.58 -0.98 21.38
CA GLY A 61 1.71 -2.05 22.36
C GLY A 61 1.55 -3.46 21.78
N GLU A 62 0.63 -3.65 20.82
CA GLU A 62 0.46 -4.94 20.13
C GLU A 62 1.74 -5.34 19.36
N CYS A 63 2.38 -4.41 18.67
CA CYS A 63 3.61 -4.69 17.94
C CYS A 63 4.85 -4.81 18.82
N LEU A 64 4.83 -4.26 20.04
CA LEU A 64 5.87 -4.49 21.04
C LEU A 64 5.77 -5.90 21.60
N SER A 65 4.57 -6.36 21.97
CA SER A 65 4.36 -7.68 22.55
C SER A 65 4.40 -8.80 21.49
N LYS A 66 3.91 -8.53 20.27
CA LYS A 66 3.85 -9.50 19.16
C LYS A 66 4.26 -8.87 17.84
N PRO A 67 5.57 -8.69 17.61
CA PRO A 67 6.07 -8.03 16.40
C PRO A 67 5.68 -8.79 15.13
N PRO A 68 5.29 -8.08 14.05
CA PRO A 68 5.12 -8.69 12.75
C PRO A 68 6.47 -9.09 12.14
N PRO A 69 6.50 -10.00 11.14
CA PRO A 69 7.73 -10.47 10.51
C PRO A 69 8.35 -9.46 9.51
N TRP A 70 7.96 -8.22 9.56
CA TRP A 70 8.55 -7.10 8.80
C TRP A 70 8.97 -5.98 9.73
N GLN A 71 9.91 -5.13 9.30
CA GLN A 71 10.46 -4.05 10.09
C GLN A 71 9.57 -2.81 10.07
N ARG A 72 9.11 -2.40 8.90
CA ARG A 72 8.32 -1.17 8.72
C ARG A 72 7.15 -1.35 7.79
N LEU A 73 6.08 -0.59 8.03
CA LEU A 73 4.96 -0.46 7.12
C LEU A 73 4.72 1.01 6.82
N TYR A 74 4.87 1.39 5.56
CA TYR A 74 4.62 2.73 5.06
C TYR A 74 3.26 2.78 4.36
N THR A 75 2.44 3.76 4.73
CA THR A 75 1.11 3.96 4.16
C THR A 75 0.76 5.44 4.04
N LEU A 76 -0.11 5.80 3.10
CA LEU A 76 -0.63 7.17 2.99
C LEU A 76 -1.71 7.46 4.03
N GLY A 77 -2.54 6.47 4.36
CA GLY A 77 -3.62 6.71 5.28
C GLY A 77 -4.45 5.48 5.58
N ASP A 78 -5.55 5.70 6.27
CA ASP A 78 -6.53 4.66 6.54
C ASP A 78 -7.34 4.34 5.26
N TYR A 79 -7.84 3.10 5.18
CA TYR A 79 -8.77 2.69 4.12
C TYR A 79 -10.16 3.29 4.39
N ASP A 80 -10.22 4.60 4.26
CA ASP A 80 -11.41 5.42 4.43
C ASP A 80 -11.43 6.50 3.34
N PHE A 81 -12.55 7.24 3.23
CA PHE A 81 -12.61 8.38 2.31
C PHE A 81 -11.48 9.39 2.62
N PRO A 82 -10.77 9.89 1.62
CA PRO A 82 -10.94 9.71 0.17
C PRO A 82 -10.13 8.55 -0.45
N LEU A 83 -9.15 7.99 0.26
CA LEU A 83 -8.23 7.01 -0.29
C LEU A 83 -8.93 5.71 -0.70
N SER A 84 -9.95 5.28 0.04
CA SER A 84 -10.75 4.09 -0.31
C SER A 84 -11.38 4.21 -1.69
N ARG A 85 -11.89 5.41 -2.03
CA ARG A 85 -12.45 5.71 -3.34
C ARG A 85 -11.40 5.67 -4.45
N GLU A 86 -10.22 6.22 -4.21
CA GLU A 86 -9.13 6.20 -5.19
C GLU A 86 -8.62 4.78 -5.46
N VAL A 87 -8.45 3.99 -4.40
CA VAL A 87 -8.09 2.56 -4.53
C VAL A 87 -9.15 1.78 -5.28
N GLN A 88 -10.44 2.04 -5.02
CA GLN A 88 -11.53 1.35 -5.71
C GLN A 88 -11.56 1.69 -7.21
N ARG A 89 -11.46 2.97 -7.56
CA ARG A 89 -11.35 3.41 -8.96
C ARG A 89 -10.19 2.77 -9.68
N PHE A 90 -9.04 2.70 -9.03
CA PHE A 90 -7.88 2.03 -9.58
C PHE A 90 -8.14 0.53 -9.83
N LYS A 91 -8.86 -0.15 -8.91
CA LYS A 91 -9.22 -1.57 -9.06
C LYS A 91 -10.20 -1.83 -10.21
N ASP A 92 -11.15 -0.94 -10.39
CA ASP A 92 -12.28 -1.17 -11.31
C ASP A 92 -12.02 -0.64 -12.72
N HIS A 93 -11.29 0.47 -12.85
CA HIS A 93 -11.13 1.18 -14.12
C HIS A 93 -9.69 1.25 -14.63
N GLY A 94 -8.69 0.79 -13.86
CA GLY A 94 -7.29 0.85 -14.25
C GLY A 94 -6.77 2.30 -14.42
N GLU A 95 -7.43 3.28 -13.81
CA GLU A 95 -7.06 4.70 -13.90
C GLU A 95 -5.67 4.94 -13.30
N SER A 96 -4.64 4.74 -14.11
CA SER A 96 -3.23 4.75 -13.69
C SER A 96 -2.68 6.14 -13.35
N TRP A 97 -3.32 7.23 -13.81
CA TRP A 97 -2.83 8.59 -13.58
C TRP A 97 -2.91 9.01 -12.09
N HIS A 98 -3.93 8.54 -11.36
CA HIS A 98 -4.01 8.73 -9.91
C HIS A 98 -2.91 7.97 -9.16
N VAL A 99 -2.55 6.79 -9.67
CA VAL A 99 -1.54 5.92 -9.06
C VAL A 99 -0.19 6.61 -9.00
N LYS A 100 0.22 7.28 -10.07
CA LYS A 100 1.48 8.03 -10.09
C LYS A 100 1.53 9.05 -8.96
N ALA A 101 0.49 9.85 -8.80
CA ALA A 101 0.43 10.88 -7.78
C ALA A 101 0.39 10.30 -6.35
N LEU A 102 -0.36 9.21 -6.12
CA LEU A 102 -0.39 8.54 -4.82
C LEU A 102 0.96 7.91 -4.48
N THR A 103 1.64 7.31 -5.46
CA THR A 103 2.97 6.73 -5.24
C THR A 103 4.05 7.78 -5.00
N GLU A 104 3.96 8.96 -5.64
CA GLU A 104 4.82 10.11 -5.34
C GLU A 104 4.69 10.55 -3.87
N GLN A 105 3.45 10.66 -3.38
CA GLN A 105 3.20 11.00 -1.98
C GLN A 105 3.67 9.92 -1.01
N LEU A 106 3.54 8.64 -1.38
CA LEU A 106 4.03 7.54 -0.56
C LEU A 106 5.57 7.49 -0.55
N ALA A 107 6.21 7.70 -1.68
CA ALA A 107 7.67 7.71 -1.80
C ALA A 107 8.32 8.76 -0.89
N GLN A 108 7.70 9.93 -0.74
CA GLN A 108 8.17 11.00 0.18
C GLN A 108 8.17 10.57 1.66
N ARG A 109 7.41 9.53 2.03
CA ARG A 109 7.36 9.00 3.40
C ARG A 109 8.38 7.89 3.65
N ILE A 110 8.94 7.33 2.60
CA ILE A 110 9.91 6.22 2.68
C ILE A 110 11.31 6.81 2.81
N THR A 111 11.83 6.80 4.02
CA THR A 111 13.15 7.40 4.34
C THR A 111 14.32 6.50 3.99
N THR A 112 14.11 5.18 4.04
CA THR A 112 15.15 4.18 3.77
C THR A 112 14.58 3.13 2.81
N PRO A 113 14.62 3.39 1.49
CA PRO A 113 14.01 2.49 0.52
C PRO A 113 14.78 1.17 0.42
N ALA A 114 14.04 0.07 0.29
CA ALA A 114 14.62 -1.25 0.03
C ALA A 114 15.21 -1.28 -1.40
N PRO A 115 16.41 -1.87 -1.59
CA PRO A 115 17.04 -1.98 -2.92
C PRO A 115 16.20 -2.77 -3.93
N ILE A 116 15.39 -3.72 -3.45
CA ILE A 116 14.47 -4.50 -4.28
C ILE A 116 13.05 -4.31 -3.78
N ILE A 117 12.18 -3.93 -4.70
CA ILE A 117 10.73 -3.86 -4.48
C ILE A 117 10.06 -5.01 -5.23
N THR A 118 9.19 -5.73 -4.57
CA THR A 118 8.32 -6.74 -5.18
C THR A 118 6.86 -6.44 -4.84
N SER A 119 5.93 -7.19 -5.40
CA SER A 119 4.49 -6.96 -5.25
C SER A 119 3.75 -8.19 -4.77
N VAL A 120 2.62 -8.00 -4.11
CA VAL A 120 1.68 -9.08 -3.82
C VAL A 120 1.13 -9.62 -5.16
N PRO A 121 1.34 -10.92 -5.47
CA PRO A 121 0.90 -11.46 -6.74
C PRO A 121 -0.62 -11.67 -6.78
N LEU A 122 -1.21 -11.30 -7.90
CA LEU A 122 -2.62 -11.55 -8.18
C LEU A 122 -2.80 -12.97 -8.72
N HIS A 123 -3.91 -13.63 -8.37
CA HIS A 123 -4.25 -14.92 -8.97
C HIS A 123 -4.59 -14.75 -10.46
N TRP A 124 -4.18 -15.70 -11.31
CA TRP A 124 -4.33 -15.60 -12.77
C TRP A 124 -5.77 -15.34 -13.24
N GLN A 125 -6.79 -15.94 -12.61
CA GLN A 125 -8.20 -15.68 -12.95
C GLN A 125 -8.60 -14.21 -12.67
N ARG A 126 -8.11 -13.62 -11.59
CA ARG A 126 -8.34 -12.21 -11.30
C ARG A 126 -7.56 -11.32 -12.26
N TYR A 127 -6.34 -11.74 -12.64
CA TYR A 127 -5.55 -11.06 -13.64
C TYR A 127 -6.26 -11.02 -14.99
N LEU A 128 -6.79 -12.16 -15.46
CA LEU A 128 -7.56 -12.22 -16.72
C LEU A 128 -8.80 -11.32 -16.69
N ARG A 129 -9.49 -11.25 -15.55
CA ARG A 129 -10.69 -10.40 -15.43
C ARG A 129 -10.36 -8.90 -15.37
N ARG A 130 -9.23 -8.53 -14.77
CA ARG A 130 -8.84 -7.11 -14.55
C ARG A 130 -7.87 -6.58 -15.60
N GLY A 131 -7.15 -7.46 -16.29
CA GLY A 131 -6.13 -7.09 -17.27
C GLY A 131 -4.76 -6.73 -16.65
N PHE A 132 -4.69 -6.47 -15.34
CA PHE A 132 -3.46 -6.05 -14.67
C PHE A 132 -3.45 -6.41 -13.18
N ASN A 133 -2.27 -6.40 -12.57
CA ASN A 133 -2.07 -6.50 -11.13
C ASN A 133 -1.82 -5.10 -10.54
N GLN A 134 -2.70 -4.64 -9.66
CA GLN A 134 -2.62 -3.33 -9.03
C GLN A 134 -1.31 -3.13 -8.27
N SER A 135 -0.91 -4.15 -7.49
CA SER A 135 0.31 -4.10 -6.68
C SER A 135 1.56 -4.01 -7.56
N ASP A 136 1.56 -4.62 -8.78
CA ASP A 136 2.65 -4.46 -9.76
C ASP A 136 2.76 -3.02 -10.29
N VAL A 137 1.62 -2.41 -10.61
CA VAL A 137 1.60 -1.03 -11.11
C VAL A 137 2.12 -0.07 -10.05
N LEU A 138 1.63 -0.21 -8.80
CA LEU A 138 2.12 0.57 -7.66
C LEU A 138 3.62 0.37 -7.44
N ALA A 139 4.09 -0.88 -7.45
CA ALA A 139 5.49 -1.22 -7.22
C ALA A 139 6.42 -0.65 -8.29
N ARG A 140 6.02 -0.68 -9.58
CA ARG A 140 6.79 -0.06 -10.67
C ARG A 140 6.92 1.46 -10.50
N HIS A 141 5.83 2.14 -10.13
CA HIS A 141 5.87 3.57 -9.89
C HIS A 141 6.74 3.92 -8.69
N LEU A 142 6.60 3.18 -7.58
CA LEU A 142 7.44 3.37 -6.38
C LEU A 142 8.92 3.12 -6.68
N ALA A 143 9.25 2.03 -7.36
CA ALA A 143 10.64 1.73 -7.72
C ALA A 143 11.28 2.86 -8.56
N LYS A 144 10.52 3.41 -9.51
CA LYS A 144 10.99 4.57 -10.31
C LYS A 144 11.20 5.80 -9.43
N GLN A 145 10.28 6.12 -8.51
CA GLN A 145 10.38 7.28 -7.62
C GLN A 145 11.54 7.16 -6.63
N LEU A 146 11.75 5.96 -6.10
CA LEU A 146 12.77 5.65 -5.10
C LEU A 146 14.12 5.27 -5.71
N GLN A 147 14.22 5.22 -7.04
CA GLN A 147 15.44 4.81 -7.79
C GLN A 147 15.92 3.41 -7.36
N THR A 148 15.00 2.48 -7.18
CA THR A 148 15.26 1.09 -6.78
C THR A 148 14.79 0.11 -7.86
N ASN A 149 15.06 -1.19 -7.68
CA ASN A 149 14.70 -2.22 -8.64
C ASN A 149 13.35 -2.84 -8.33
N PHE A 150 12.49 -3.02 -9.34
CA PHE A 150 11.26 -3.78 -9.24
C PHE A 150 11.41 -5.18 -9.83
N ASP A 151 11.07 -6.23 -9.07
CA ASP A 151 11.01 -7.61 -9.54
C ASP A 151 9.63 -8.25 -9.25
N ALA A 152 8.80 -8.38 -10.28
CA ALA A 152 7.48 -9.00 -10.19
C ALA A 152 7.53 -10.53 -10.08
N LYS A 153 8.72 -11.15 -10.30
CA LYS A 153 8.86 -12.61 -10.39
C LYS A 153 9.21 -13.27 -9.05
N VAL A 154 9.40 -12.49 -7.98
CA VAL A 154 9.76 -13.03 -6.67
C VAL A 154 8.70 -14.00 -6.16
N PHE A 155 7.43 -13.64 -6.28
CA PHE A 155 6.32 -14.47 -5.81
C PHE A 155 5.39 -14.92 -6.93
N ARG A 156 4.76 -16.07 -6.73
CA ARG A 156 3.64 -16.54 -7.54
C ARG A 156 2.48 -16.98 -6.66
N ARG A 157 1.27 -16.61 -7.03
CA ARG A 157 0.05 -17.09 -6.38
C ARG A 157 -0.46 -18.33 -7.10
N VAL A 158 -0.54 -19.45 -6.38
CA VAL A 158 -0.89 -20.76 -6.94
C VAL A 158 -2.32 -21.21 -6.62
N ARG A 159 -2.95 -20.62 -5.59
CA ARG A 159 -4.32 -20.95 -5.21
C ARG A 159 -5.22 -19.72 -5.19
N LEU A 160 -6.48 -19.90 -5.61
CA LEU A 160 -7.52 -18.90 -5.45
C LEU A 160 -8.00 -18.94 -4.01
N ALA A 161 -7.80 -17.86 -3.24
CA ALA A 161 -8.48 -17.75 -1.95
C ALA A 161 -9.99 -17.60 -2.20
N GLN A 162 -10.80 -18.46 -1.61
CA GLN A 162 -12.24 -18.33 -1.67
C GLN A 162 -12.67 -17.01 -1.02
N SER A 163 -13.31 -16.15 -1.81
CA SER A 163 -13.86 -14.89 -1.34
C SER A 163 -15.20 -15.17 -0.69
N GLN A 164 -15.20 -15.51 0.59
CA GLN A 164 -16.42 -15.50 1.38
C GLN A 164 -16.56 -14.13 2.07
N ARG A 165 -17.65 -13.42 1.79
CA ARG A 165 -18.04 -12.22 2.55
C ARG A 165 -18.30 -12.67 4.00
N GLY A 166 -17.63 -12.07 4.98
CA GLY A 166 -17.82 -12.38 6.39
C GLY A 166 -16.71 -13.20 7.07
N ASN A 167 -15.64 -13.54 6.40
CA ASN A 167 -14.52 -14.29 6.99
C ASN A 167 -13.84 -13.53 8.14
N THR A 168 -13.76 -14.17 9.31
CA THR A 168 -12.96 -13.74 10.45
C THR A 168 -11.45 -13.70 10.11
N LYS A 169 -10.64 -13.04 10.95
CA LYS A 169 -9.17 -13.00 10.82
C LYS A 169 -8.60 -14.42 10.68
N THR A 170 -9.03 -15.35 11.50
CA THR A 170 -8.58 -16.76 11.54
C THR A 170 -8.91 -17.52 10.26
N SER A 171 -10.11 -17.35 9.71
CA SER A 171 -10.50 -18.02 8.46
C SER A 171 -9.74 -17.46 7.23
N ARG A 172 -9.36 -16.17 7.24
CA ARG A 172 -8.50 -15.59 6.20
C ARG A 172 -7.08 -16.14 6.24
N GLU A 173 -6.53 -16.37 7.43
CA GLU A 173 -5.20 -16.97 7.60
C GLU A 173 -5.17 -18.43 7.11
N GLN A 174 -6.19 -19.22 7.43
CA GLN A 174 -6.29 -20.62 6.95
C GLN A 174 -6.49 -20.69 5.43
N ASN A 175 -7.34 -19.85 4.85
CA ASN A 175 -7.61 -19.83 3.40
C ASN A 175 -6.41 -19.37 2.56
N LEU A 176 -5.44 -18.72 3.15
CA LEU A 176 -4.23 -18.26 2.46
C LEU A 176 -3.06 -19.25 2.58
N LYS A 177 -3.13 -20.23 3.49
CA LYS A 177 -2.03 -21.19 3.70
C LYS A 177 -1.72 -21.96 2.41
N GLY A 178 -0.48 -21.85 1.93
CA GLY A 178 -0.05 -22.44 0.67
C GLY A 178 -0.61 -21.76 -0.59
N ALA A 179 -1.17 -20.54 -0.48
CA ALA A 179 -1.65 -19.81 -1.63
C ALA A 179 -0.52 -19.13 -2.43
N PHE A 180 0.63 -18.95 -1.82
CA PHE A 180 1.79 -18.30 -2.41
C PHE A 180 3.01 -19.21 -2.37
N ILE A 181 3.86 -19.05 -3.38
CA ILE A 181 5.18 -19.70 -3.41
C ILE A 181 6.22 -18.63 -3.76
N LEU A 182 7.44 -18.84 -3.26
CA LEU A 182 8.61 -18.13 -3.75
C LEU A 182 8.97 -18.72 -5.12
N ASN A 183 8.98 -17.87 -6.14
CA ASN A 183 9.25 -18.27 -7.51
C ASN A 183 10.70 -17.91 -7.93
N LYS A 184 11.24 -16.85 -7.33
CA LYS A 184 12.60 -16.38 -7.56
C LYS A 184 13.17 -15.79 -6.27
N ARG A 185 14.38 -16.23 -5.88
CA ARG A 185 15.09 -15.62 -4.74
C ARG A 185 15.53 -14.18 -5.11
N PRO A 186 15.21 -13.17 -4.28
CA PRO A 186 15.73 -11.82 -4.49
C PRO A 186 17.25 -11.78 -4.21
N HIS A 187 17.95 -10.88 -4.92
CA HIS A 187 19.40 -10.69 -4.76
C HIS A 187 19.74 -9.59 -3.73
N SER A 188 18.92 -9.44 -2.69
CA SER A 188 19.14 -8.47 -1.63
C SER A 188 18.67 -9.03 -0.30
N SER A 189 19.37 -8.70 0.78
CA SER A 189 18.94 -9.00 2.15
C SER A 189 17.84 -8.06 2.64
N HIS A 190 17.57 -6.93 1.95
CA HIS A 190 16.49 -6.01 2.25
C HIS A 190 15.53 -5.90 1.07
N VAL A 191 14.25 -6.23 1.30
CA VAL A 191 13.20 -6.32 0.27
C VAL A 191 11.94 -5.58 0.73
N ALA A 192 11.30 -4.82 -0.15
CA ALA A 192 9.97 -4.27 0.11
C ALA A 192 8.88 -5.03 -0.64
N ILE A 193 7.76 -5.29 0.03
CA ILE A 193 6.56 -5.88 -0.56
C ILE A 193 5.49 -4.79 -0.71
N VAL A 194 4.98 -4.61 -1.93
CA VAL A 194 3.94 -3.62 -2.23
C VAL A 194 2.57 -4.27 -2.31
N ASP A 195 1.59 -3.68 -1.65
CA ASP A 195 0.16 -3.99 -1.80
C ASP A 195 -0.65 -2.70 -1.93
N ASP A 196 -1.89 -2.77 -2.43
CA ASP A 196 -2.76 -1.59 -2.48
C ASP A 196 -3.36 -1.27 -1.10
N VAL A 197 -3.85 -2.30 -0.39
CA VAL A 197 -4.46 -2.18 0.94
C VAL A 197 -4.02 -3.31 1.86
N VAL A 198 -3.39 -2.96 2.96
CA VAL A 198 -3.12 -3.92 4.03
C VAL A 198 -4.28 -3.90 5.02
N THR A 199 -5.01 -5.02 5.10
CA THR A 199 -6.13 -5.22 6.04
C THR A 199 -5.64 -5.83 7.35
N THR A 200 -5.70 -7.13 7.52
CA THR A 200 -5.14 -7.87 8.67
C THR A 200 -3.64 -8.09 8.57
N GLY A 201 -3.05 -7.87 7.40
CA GLY A 201 -1.66 -8.19 7.11
C GLY A 201 -1.40 -9.68 6.83
N SER A 202 -2.44 -10.54 6.80
CA SER A 202 -2.26 -11.99 6.61
C SER A 202 -1.55 -12.34 5.30
N THR A 203 -1.86 -11.64 4.20
CA THR A 203 -1.20 -11.83 2.90
C THR A 203 0.29 -11.50 2.96
N VAL A 204 0.61 -10.29 3.40
CA VAL A 204 2.01 -9.84 3.47
C VAL A 204 2.80 -10.67 4.47
N ARG A 205 2.18 -11.14 5.57
CA ARG A 205 2.82 -12.03 6.55
C ARG A 205 3.30 -13.33 5.92
N GLN A 206 2.49 -13.96 5.08
CA GLN A 206 2.90 -15.20 4.37
C GLN A 206 4.06 -14.95 3.41
N LEU A 207 4.01 -13.86 2.67
CA LEU A 207 5.10 -13.49 1.75
C LEU A 207 6.40 -13.17 2.51
N CYS A 208 6.30 -12.54 3.69
CA CYS A 208 7.46 -12.32 4.56
C CYS A 208 8.09 -13.64 5.01
N HIS A 209 7.30 -14.62 5.42
CA HIS A 209 7.86 -15.92 5.82
C HIS A 209 8.64 -16.59 4.67
N LEU A 210 8.10 -16.54 3.44
CA LEU A 210 8.81 -17.07 2.28
C LEU A 210 10.14 -16.35 2.00
N LEU A 211 10.23 -15.04 2.27
CA LEU A 211 11.49 -14.29 2.14
C LEU A 211 12.48 -14.63 3.25
N LEU A 212 12.01 -14.73 4.50
CA LEU A 212 12.85 -15.09 5.64
C LEU A 212 13.45 -16.49 5.49
N GLU A 213 12.68 -17.47 4.99
CA GLU A 213 13.14 -18.84 4.71
C GLU A 213 14.31 -18.90 3.72
N VAL A 214 14.48 -17.91 2.86
CA VAL A 214 15.59 -17.85 1.90
C VAL A 214 16.67 -16.85 2.28
N GLY A 215 16.67 -16.36 3.54
CA GLY A 215 17.73 -15.54 4.11
C GLY A 215 17.62 -14.06 3.82
N VAL A 216 16.41 -13.53 3.51
CA VAL A 216 16.15 -12.08 3.55
C VAL A 216 16.09 -11.65 5.01
N GLU A 217 16.84 -10.60 5.37
CA GLU A 217 17.00 -10.16 6.76
C GLU A 217 16.06 -9.02 7.14
N SER A 218 15.77 -8.15 6.18
CA SER A 218 14.94 -6.96 6.38
C SER A 218 13.82 -6.91 5.35
N ILE A 219 12.59 -6.68 5.83
CA ILE A 219 11.42 -6.61 4.96
C ILE A 219 10.61 -5.38 5.33
N ASP A 220 10.26 -4.57 4.34
CA ASP A 220 9.34 -3.45 4.48
C ASP A 220 8.05 -3.69 3.71
N ILE A 221 6.96 -3.09 4.18
CA ILE A 221 5.67 -3.14 3.49
C ILE A 221 5.31 -1.73 3.03
N TYR A 222 5.00 -1.57 1.75
CA TYR A 222 4.53 -0.31 1.17
C TYR A 222 3.09 -0.49 0.70
N CYS A 223 2.16 0.35 1.17
CA CYS A 223 0.77 0.28 0.73
C CYS A 223 0.14 1.68 0.65
N ILE A 224 -0.90 1.83 -0.17
CA ILE A 224 -1.65 3.09 -0.22
C ILE A 224 -2.47 3.24 1.05
N CYS A 225 -3.18 2.19 1.47
CA CYS A 225 -4.07 2.25 2.62
C CYS A 225 -3.81 1.14 3.63
N ARG A 226 -4.03 1.49 4.90
CA ARG A 226 -4.13 0.54 6.01
C ARG A 226 -5.57 0.51 6.52
N THR A 227 -6.18 -0.67 6.63
CA THR A 227 -7.50 -0.76 7.28
C THR A 227 -7.36 -0.43 8.77
N PRO A 228 -8.15 0.48 9.32
CA PRO A 228 -8.14 0.79 10.74
C PRO A 228 -8.39 -0.46 11.61
N ALA A 229 -7.93 -0.45 12.85
CA ALA A 229 -8.37 -1.43 13.83
C ALA A 229 -9.89 -1.34 14.02
N PRO A 230 -10.59 -2.46 14.28
CA PRO A 230 -11.99 -2.40 14.71
C PRO A 230 -12.09 -1.43 15.90
N ARG A 231 -13.05 -0.49 15.82
CA ARG A 231 -13.33 0.34 16.99
C ARG A 231 -13.85 -0.59 18.09
N SER A 232 -13.17 -0.66 19.22
CA SER A 232 -13.74 -1.21 20.45
C SER A 232 -14.91 -0.31 20.82
N LEU A 233 -16.11 -0.88 20.81
CA LEU A 233 -17.34 -0.27 21.33
C LEU A 233 -17.21 -0.12 22.85
#